data_100647001972737cb409ac031e00e5f8
#
_entry.id   100647001972737cb409ac031e00e5f8
#
_cell.length_a   1.000
_cell.length_b   1.000
_cell.length_c   1.000
_cell.angle_alpha   90.00
_cell.angle_beta   90.00
_cell.angle_gamma   90.00
#
_symmetry.space_group_name_H-M   'P 1'
#
loop_
_entity.id
_entity.type
_entity.pdbx_description
1 polymer ?
#
loop_
_entity_poly.entity_id
_entity_poly.type
_entity_poly.pdbx_seq_one_letter_code
_entity_poly.pdbx_strand_id
1 'polypeptide(L)'
;MNGDDYIIPGFIDLHVHGGGGRDIMQAGDAPHVIAAMHARHGTTSLLATTMTAPPHEITEALKAIGAACAARRPGAARILGVHLEGPYINSGKLGAQPNYARAATLAEVQQLGSHAPMRLITVAPEVAGHLRLVRELSNAGIRVQIGHTLGSYEDGVAALEHGAAGFTHLFNAMSPLHHREPGMVGAALAHAQYAEIIPDMLHVHPGAIKVALRAIPHLYCVTDSTAATGMPDGDYMLGRHRVQKCMGGVRLPDGTLAGSTLTMDQALRNLVGLGLDLADASRRVSTNAANYLGETARGRLAPGAFADMVVLGRDLMIKAVYIEGEMCDLTDA
;
A
#
# COMPACT_ATOMS: atom_id res chain seq x y z
N MET A 1 7.85 23.34 20.51
CA MET A 1 7.96 23.54 19.05
C MET A 1 8.66 24.86 18.83
N ASN A 2 9.84 24.84 18.25
CA ASN A 2 10.48 26.06 17.79
C ASN A 2 9.72 26.55 16.57
N GLY A 3 9.56 27.87 16.35
CA GLY A 3 8.72 28.44 15.27
C GLY A 3 9.12 28.13 13.84
N ASP A 4 10.01 27.16 13.63
CA ASP A 4 10.55 26.73 12.34
C ASP A 4 10.17 25.30 11.90
N ASP A 5 9.34 24.59 12.67
CA ASP A 5 8.94 23.22 12.36
C ASP A 5 7.74 23.20 11.40
N TYR A 6 7.65 22.17 10.55
CA TYR A 6 6.47 21.88 9.74
C TYR A 6 5.53 20.94 10.50
N ILE A 7 4.24 21.24 10.46
CA ILE A 7 3.19 20.31 10.93
C ILE A 7 2.38 19.90 9.71
N ILE A 8 2.33 18.61 9.44
CA ILE A 8 1.61 18.04 8.31
C ILE A 8 0.69 16.91 8.78
N PRO A 9 -0.34 16.54 7.99
CA PRO A 9 -1.19 15.39 8.31
C PRO A 9 -0.35 14.12 8.46
N GLY A 10 -0.76 13.26 9.40
CA GLY A 10 -0.19 11.93 9.54
C GLY A 10 -0.28 11.12 8.25
N PHE A 11 0.74 10.32 7.96
CA PHE A 11 0.81 9.54 6.73
C PHE A 11 -0.18 8.39 6.77
N ILE A 12 -0.66 8.01 5.57
CA ILE A 12 -1.61 6.91 5.38
C ILE A 12 -1.03 5.97 4.32
N ASP A 13 -0.74 4.74 4.72
CA ASP A 13 -0.14 3.72 3.88
C ASP A 13 -1.14 2.60 3.58
N LEU A 14 -1.52 2.46 2.31
CA LEU A 14 -2.56 1.51 1.91
C LEU A 14 -2.00 0.15 1.45
N HIS A 15 -0.66 -0.05 1.54
CA HIS A 15 -0.02 -1.27 1.06
C HIS A 15 1.18 -1.64 1.95
N VAL A 16 0.93 -2.47 2.97
CA VAL A 16 1.89 -2.84 4.00
C VAL A 16 1.83 -4.34 4.28
N HIS A 17 2.84 -5.09 3.84
CA HIS A 17 2.98 -6.53 4.12
C HIS A 17 3.70 -6.80 5.44
N GLY A 18 4.58 -5.90 5.87
CA GLY A 18 5.39 -6.14 7.04
C GLY A 18 6.15 -4.94 7.57
N GLY A 19 6.92 -5.19 8.63
CA GLY A 19 7.80 -4.22 9.28
C GLY A 19 8.25 -4.71 10.65
N GLY A 20 9.41 -4.24 11.14
CA GLY A 20 9.89 -4.61 12.47
C GLY A 20 10.16 -6.10 12.65
N GLY A 21 10.59 -6.78 11.59
CA GLY A 21 10.87 -8.22 11.59
C GLY A 21 9.63 -9.12 11.51
N ARG A 22 8.44 -8.55 11.27
CA ARG A 22 7.17 -9.29 11.18
C ARG A 22 6.51 -9.12 9.82
N ASP A 23 5.86 -10.19 9.36
CA ASP A 23 5.04 -10.26 8.16
C ASP A 23 3.57 -10.48 8.56
N ILE A 24 2.64 -9.83 7.87
CA ILE A 24 1.19 -9.94 8.11
C ILE A 24 0.73 -11.41 8.06
N MET A 25 1.30 -12.22 7.16
CA MET A 25 0.92 -13.62 7.02
C MET A 25 1.33 -14.50 8.21
N GLN A 26 2.15 -13.99 9.14
CA GLN A 26 2.48 -14.67 10.40
C GLN A 26 1.30 -14.65 11.40
N ALA A 27 0.27 -13.83 11.15
CA ALA A 27 -0.88 -13.69 12.02
C ALA A 27 -0.51 -13.31 13.49
N GLY A 28 -1.31 -13.72 14.47
CA GLY A 28 -1.03 -13.47 15.88
C GLY A 28 -0.79 -12.00 16.20
N ASP A 29 0.36 -11.68 16.76
CA ASP A 29 0.74 -10.30 17.14
C ASP A 29 1.37 -9.46 16.03
N ALA A 30 1.62 -10.05 14.86
CA ALA A 30 2.32 -9.39 13.77
C ALA A 30 1.69 -8.04 13.35
N PRO A 31 0.35 -7.90 13.18
CA PRO A 31 -0.25 -6.63 12.80
C PRO A 31 0.07 -5.48 13.77
N HIS A 32 0.14 -5.78 15.08
CA HIS A 32 0.44 -4.75 16.08
C HIS A 32 1.92 -4.32 16.06
N VAL A 33 2.85 -5.26 15.88
CA VAL A 33 4.29 -4.96 15.75
C VAL A 33 4.53 -4.10 14.51
N ILE A 34 3.93 -4.45 13.39
CA ILE A 34 4.02 -3.72 12.12
C ILE A 34 3.46 -2.30 12.29
N ALA A 35 2.26 -2.16 12.87
CA ALA A 35 1.65 -0.85 13.10
C ALA A 35 2.49 0.04 14.03
N ALA A 36 3.14 -0.52 15.05
CA ALA A 36 4.04 0.23 15.93
C ALA A 36 5.31 0.68 15.23
N MET A 37 5.91 -0.17 14.39
CA MET A 37 7.10 0.20 13.62
C MET A 37 6.79 1.34 12.63
N HIS A 38 5.71 1.21 11.85
CA HIS A 38 5.33 2.24 10.88
C HIS A 38 4.93 3.58 11.53
N ALA A 39 4.38 3.54 12.75
CA ALA A 39 4.03 4.74 13.51
C ALA A 39 5.25 5.62 13.77
N ARG A 40 6.40 5.05 14.11
CA ARG A 40 7.65 5.79 14.35
C ARG A 40 8.15 6.53 13.10
N HIS A 41 7.75 6.06 11.93
CA HIS A 41 8.02 6.67 10.62
C HIS A 41 6.88 7.55 10.09
N GLY A 42 6.01 8.02 11.00
CA GLY A 42 4.95 8.99 10.70
C GLY A 42 3.67 8.42 10.09
N THR A 43 3.59 7.10 9.86
CA THR A 43 2.36 6.46 9.42
C THR A 43 1.37 6.39 10.58
N THR A 44 0.30 7.16 10.51
CA THR A 44 -0.73 7.19 11.56
C THR A 44 -1.88 6.22 11.27
N SER A 45 -2.05 5.84 10.00
CA SER A 45 -3.04 4.84 9.58
C SER A 45 -2.50 3.99 8.44
N LEU A 46 -2.89 2.71 8.40
CA LEU A 46 -2.48 1.80 7.34
C LEU A 46 -3.57 0.76 7.00
N LEU A 47 -3.45 0.14 5.83
CA LEU A 47 -4.08 -1.15 5.52
C LEU A 47 -3.05 -2.26 5.68
N ALA A 48 -3.43 -3.32 6.40
CA ALA A 48 -2.64 -4.53 6.48
C ALA A 48 -2.86 -5.34 5.20
N THR A 49 -1.78 -5.63 4.47
CA THR A 49 -1.85 -6.25 3.15
C THR A 49 -1.47 -7.72 3.23
N THR A 50 -2.37 -8.61 2.77
CA THR A 50 -2.10 -10.04 2.71
C THR A 50 -1.33 -10.40 1.45
N MET A 51 -0.69 -11.58 1.47
CA MET A 51 -0.05 -12.19 0.30
C MET A 51 -0.92 -13.31 -0.27
N THR A 52 -0.67 -13.66 -1.53
CA THR A 52 -1.20 -14.90 -2.13
C THR A 52 -0.74 -16.12 -1.33
N ALA A 53 -1.69 -16.91 -0.84
CA ALA A 53 -1.42 -18.08 -0.01
C ALA A 53 -2.57 -19.10 -0.10
N PRO A 54 -2.41 -20.31 0.48
CA PRO A 54 -3.52 -21.21 0.72
C PRO A 54 -4.66 -20.54 1.53
N PRO A 55 -5.94 -20.89 1.28
CA PRO A 55 -7.08 -20.20 1.90
C PRO A 55 -7.05 -20.13 3.43
N HIS A 56 -6.55 -21.18 4.10
CA HIS A 56 -6.49 -21.21 5.55
C HIS A 56 -5.48 -20.20 6.12
N GLU A 57 -4.34 -19.98 5.45
CA GLU A 57 -3.34 -18.98 5.87
C GLU A 57 -3.85 -17.56 5.71
N ILE A 58 -4.54 -17.26 4.59
CA ILE A 58 -5.21 -15.98 4.39
C ILE A 58 -6.24 -15.75 5.50
N THR A 59 -7.04 -16.78 5.82
CA THR A 59 -8.05 -16.68 6.88
C THR A 59 -7.44 -16.39 8.25
N GLU A 60 -6.34 -17.03 8.62
CA GLU A 60 -5.66 -16.78 9.90
C GLU A 60 -5.05 -15.36 9.96
N ALA A 61 -4.44 -14.88 8.86
CA ALA A 61 -3.98 -13.51 8.76
C ALA A 61 -5.14 -12.51 8.93
N LEU A 62 -6.26 -12.73 8.23
CA LEU A 62 -7.44 -11.86 8.31
C LEU A 62 -8.03 -11.81 9.73
N LYS A 63 -8.10 -12.93 10.45
CA LYS A 63 -8.55 -12.94 11.85
C LYS A 63 -7.65 -12.09 12.73
N ALA A 64 -6.33 -12.19 12.59
CA ALA A 64 -5.38 -11.38 13.34
C ALA A 64 -5.51 -9.89 13.02
N ILE A 65 -5.67 -9.55 11.73
CA ILE A 65 -5.92 -8.16 11.28
C ILE A 65 -7.23 -7.64 11.87
N GLY A 66 -8.32 -8.44 11.82
CA GLY A 66 -9.62 -8.05 12.37
C GLY A 66 -9.55 -7.73 13.87
N ALA A 67 -8.83 -8.55 14.65
CA ALA A 67 -8.58 -8.27 16.07
C ALA A 67 -7.80 -6.96 16.27
N ALA A 68 -6.77 -6.71 15.46
CA ALA A 68 -5.96 -5.50 15.55
C ALA A 68 -6.72 -4.23 15.10
N CYS A 69 -7.64 -4.34 14.13
CA CYS A 69 -8.55 -3.24 13.76
C CYS A 69 -9.46 -2.84 14.93
N ALA A 70 -9.96 -3.82 15.68
CA ALA A 70 -10.86 -3.58 16.81
C ALA A 70 -10.14 -2.94 18.02
N ALA A 71 -8.86 -3.22 18.22
CA ALA A 71 -8.10 -2.81 19.40
C ALA A 71 -6.73 -2.23 19.03
N ARG A 72 -6.68 -0.91 18.70
CA ARG A 72 -5.41 -0.20 18.51
C ARG A 72 -4.59 -0.20 19.81
N ARG A 73 -3.32 -0.49 19.73
CA ARG A 73 -2.38 -0.29 20.85
C ARG A 73 -1.91 1.17 20.93
N PRO A 74 -1.68 1.71 22.14
CA PRO A 74 -1.07 3.03 22.29
C PRO A 74 0.24 3.14 21.50
N GLY A 75 0.48 4.29 20.87
CA GLY A 75 1.68 4.55 20.07
C GLY A 75 1.77 3.82 18.73
N ALA A 76 0.80 2.96 18.38
CA ALA A 76 0.76 2.27 17.10
C ALA A 76 -0.17 2.95 16.08
N ALA A 77 0.12 2.82 14.79
CA ALA A 77 -0.76 3.26 13.71
C ALA A 77 -2.14 2.59 13.80
N ARG A 78 -3.17 3.29 13.35
CA ARG A 78 -4.52 2.71 13.20
C ARG A 78 -4.55 1.79 11.99
N ILE A 79 -4.85 0.51 12.18
CA ILE A 79 -5.14 -0.40 11.08
C ILE A 79 -6.59 -0.16 10.66
N LEU A 80 -6.80 0.37 9.44
CA LEU A 80 -8.11 0.74 8.91
C LEU A 80 -8.87 -0.45 8.31
N GLY A 81 -8.19 -1.55 8.10
CA GLY A 81 -8.71 -2.76 7.47
C GLY A 81 -7.67 -3.49 6.65
N VAL A 82 -8.17 -4.25 5.70
CA VAL A 82 -7.38 -5.14 4.83
C VAL A 82 -7.25 -4.56 3.43
N HIS A 83 -6.06 -4.65 2.86
CA HIS A 83 -5.81 -4.75 1.45
C HIS A 83 -5.57 -6.23 1.11
N LEU A 84 -6.50 -6.87 0.40
CA LEU A 84 -6.35 -8.25 -0.06
C LEU A 84 -5.58 -8.24 -1.38
N GLU A 85 -4.27 -8.50 -1.36
CA GLU A 85 -3.44 -8.63 -2.54
C GLU A 85 -3.20 -10.10 -2.87
N GLY A 86 -3.80 -10.52 -3.97
CA GLY A 86 -3.94 -11.94 -4.28
C GLY A 86 -4.97 -12.64 -3.36
N PRO A 87 -5.34 -13.88 -3.71
CA PRO A 87 -4.83 -14.71 -4.81
C PRO A 87 -5.51 -14.45 -6.18
N TYR A 88 -6.28 -13.40 -6.35
CA TYR A 88 -7.12 -13.13 -7.54
C TYR A 88 -6.35 -12.36 -8.62
N ILE A 89 -5.12 -12.78 -8.85
CA ILE A 89 -4.12 -12.20 -9.74
C ILE A 89 -3.77 -13.14 -10.89
N ASN A 90 -3.03 -12.66 -11.88
CA ASN A 90 -2.58 -13.48 -12.99
C ASN A 90 -1.31 -14.26 -12.63
N SER A 91 -1.34 -15.59 -12.82
CA SER A 91 -0.19 -16.46 -12.54
C SER A 91 1.07 -16.17 -13.39
N GLY A 92 0.92 -15.44 -14.50
CA GLY A 92 2.05 -14.97 -15.31
C GLY A 92 2.67 -13.65 -14.83
N LYS A 93 2.11 -13.03 -13.77
CA LYS A 93 2.58 -11.75 -13.19
C LYS A 93 2.66 -11.80 -11.67
N LEU A 94 3.13 -12.91 -11.12
CA LEU A 94 3.23 -13.13 -9.68
C LEU A 94 4.18 -12.13 -8.98
N GLY A 95 5.26 -11.68 -9.65
CA GLY A 95 6.30 -10.94 -8.94
C GLY A 95 6.84 -11.79 -7.78
N ALA A 96 6.76 -11.29 -6.55
CA ALA A 96 7.11 -12.01 -5.34
C ALA A 96 5.95 -12.80 -4.70
N GLN A 97 4.77 -12.83 -5.33
CA GLN A 97 3.62 -13.58 -4.83
C GLN A 97 3.82 -15.09 -5.01
N PRO A 98 3.52 -15.94 -4.00
CA PRO A 98 3.53 -17.39 -4.16
C PRO A 98 2.51 -17.86 -5.22
N ASN A 99 2.79 -18.99 -5.86
CA ASN A 99 1.95 -19.49 -6.95
C ASN A 99 0.68 -20.21 -6.46
N TYR A 100 -0.24 -19.42 -5.87
CA TYR A 100 -1.61 -19.84 -5.52
C TYR A 100 -2.66 -18.95 -6.21
N ALA A 101 -2.26 -18.28 -7.32
CA ALA A 101 -3.16 -17.44 -8.10
C ALA A 101 -4.33 -18.23 -8.65
N ARG A 102 -5.53 -17.69 -8.55
CA ARG A 102 -6.78 -18.29 -9.02
C ARG A 102 -7.87 -17.27 -9.29
N ALA A 103 -8.91 -17.71 -10.00
CA ALA A 103 -10.10 -16.89 -10.17
C ALA A 103 -10.86 -16.73 -8.84
N ALA A 104 -11.45 -15.55 -8.66
CA ALA A 104 -12.27 -15.22 -7.51
C ALA A 104 -13.75 -15.53 -7.73
N THR A 105 -14.46 -15.75 -6.61
CA THR A 105 -15.92 -15.66 -6.56
C THR A 105 -16.35 -14.62 -5.52
N LEU A 106 -17.49 -13.97 -5.75
CA LEU A 106 -18.03 -13.00 -4.78
C LEU A 106 -18.24 -13.64 -3.40
N ALA A 107 -18.76 -14.88 -3.37
CA ALA A 107 -19.01 -15.61 -2.12
C ALA A 107 -17.73 -15.83 -1.31
N GLU A 108 -16.62 -16.17 -1.98
CA GLU A 108 -15.33 -16.34 -1.31
C GLU A 108 -14.82 -15.01 -0.73
N VAL A 109 -14.87 -13.91 -1.50
CA VAL A 109 -14.45 -12.60 -1.02
C VAL A 109 -15.30 -12.14 0.17
N GLN A 110 -16.62 -12.37 0.12
CA GLN A 110 -17.52 -12.07 1.25
C GLN A 110 -17.19 -12.91 2.49
N GLN A 111 -16.89 -14.19 2.33
CA GLN A 111 -16.46 -15.07 3.42
C GLN A 111 -15.17 -14.55 4.06
N LEU A 112 -14.16 -14.19 3.24
CA LEU A 112 -12.91 -13.61 3.75
C LEU A 112 -13.17 -12.28 4.45
N GLY A 113 -14.01 -11.41 3.90
CA GLY A 113 -14.39 -10.12 4.47
C GLY A 113 -15.15 -10.21 5.79
N SER A 114 -15.67 -11.39 6.18
CA SER A 114 -16.30 -11.60 7.49
C SER A 114 -15.29 -11.62 8.66
N HIS A 115 -14.00 -11.79 8.39
CA HIS A 115 -12.95 -11.88 9.41
C HIS A 115 -12.31 -10.52 9.71
N ALA A 116 -12.29 -9.60 8.75
CA ALA A 116 -11.74 -8.25 8.92
C ALA A 116 -12.37 -7.27 7.93
N PRO A 117 -12.40 -5.94 8.21
CA PRO A 117 -12.90 -4.94 7.27
C PRO A 117 -12.13 -4.97 5.95
N MET A 118 -12.72 -5.52 4.88
CA MET A 118 -12.14 -5.53 3.54
C MET A 118 -12.30 -4.14 2.91
N ARG A 119 -11.21 -3.37 2.82
CA ARG A 119 -11.25 -2.00 2.30
C ARG A 119 -10.79 -1.91 0.86
N LEU A 120 -9.82 -2.74 0.50
CA LEU A 120 -9.13 -2.74 -0.78
C LEU A 120 -8.85 -4.17 -1.23
N ILE A 121 -8.98 -4.41 -2.53
CA ILE A 121 -8.66 -5.70 -3.16
C ILE A 121 -7.93 -5.48 -4.48
N THR A 122 -6.86 -6.22 -4.71
CA THR A 122 -6.13 -6.25 -5.98
C THR A 122 -6.62 -7.41 -6.85
N VAL A 123 -6.96 -7.10 -8.11
CA VAL A 123 -7.53 -8.06 -9.07
C VAL A 123 -6.87 -7.90 -10.44
N ALA A 124 -6.57 -9.01 -11.11
CA ALA A 124 -6.20 -9.04 -12.53
C ALA A 124 -7.48 -9.10 -13.38
N PRO A 125 -7.85 -8.05 -14.13
CA PRO A 125 -9.16 -7.96 -14.77
C PRO A 125 -9.37 -8.93 -15.92
N GLU A 126 -8.31 -9.36 -16.60
CA GLU A 126 -8.33 -10.29 -17.73
C GLU A 126 -8.63 -11.74 -17.32
N VAL A 127 -8.57 -12.06 -16.02
CA VAL A 127 -8.94 -13.39 -15.53
C VAL A 127 -10.45 -13.59 -15.67
N ALA A 128 -10.84 -14.74 -16.19
CA ALA A 128 -12.25 -15.03 -16.50
C ALA A 128 -13.19 -14.78 -15.31
N GLY A 129 -14.21 -13.96 -15.53
CA GLY A 129 -15.21 -13.59 -14.51
C GLY A 129 -14.84 -12.39 -13.65
N HIS A 130 -13.58 -11.91 -13.69
CA HIS A 130 -13.13 -10.82 -12.81
C HIS A 130 -13.74 -9.46 -13.16
N LEU A 131 -14.03 -9.14 -14.42
CA LEU A 131 -14.74 -7.87 -14.76
C LEU A 131 -16.10 -7.78 -14.08
N ARG A 132 -16.85 -8.89 -14.03
CA ARG A 132 -18.11 -8.93 -13.29
C ARG A 132 -17.89 -8.77 -11.80
N LEU A 133 -16.89 -9.45 -11.25
CA LEU A 133 -16.51 -9.35 -9.83
C LEU A 133 -16.11 -7.92 -9.45
N VAL A 134 -15.34 -7.21 -10.28
CA VAL A 134 -14.99 -5.80 -10.08
C VAL A 134 -16.24 -4.97 -9.84
N ARG A 135 -17.27 -5.12 -10.70
CA ARG A 135 -18.54 -4.40 -10.55
C ARG A 135 -19.27 -4.76 -9.25
N GLU A 136 -19.35 -6.05 -8.94
CA GLU A 136 -20.03 -6.54 -7.73
C GLU A 136 -19.37 -6.03 -6.45
N LEU A 137 -18.05 -6.04 -6.37
CA LEU A 137 -17.27 -5.55 -5.22
C LEU A 137 -17.33 -4.03 -5.09
N SER A 138 -17.22 -3.31 -6.21
CA SER A 138 -17.34 -1.85 -6.22
C SER A 138 -18.73 -1.41 -5.73
N ASN A 139 -19.80 -2.07 -6.16
CA ASN A 139 -21.16 -1.83 -5.66
C ASN A 139 -21.32 -2.17 -4.17
N ALA A 140 -20.55 -3.08 -3.65
CA ALA A 140 -20.49 -3.41 -2.22
C ALA A 140 -19.64 -2.43 -1.39
N GLY A 141 -19.05 -1.40 -2.03
CA GLY A 141 -18.25 -0.37 -1.36
C GLY A 141 -16.79 -0.74 -1.10
N ILE A 142 -16.32 -1.86 -1.66
CA ILE A 142 -14.91 -2.26 -1.61
C ILE A 142 -14.16 -1.57 -2.74
N ARG A 143 -13.02 -0.95 -2.45
CA ARG A 143 -12.14 -0.41 -3.49
C ARG A 143 -11.46 -1.55 -4.23
N VAL A 144 -11.65 -1.59 -5.55
CA VAL A 144 -10.98 -2.58 -6.41
C VAL A 144 -9.85 -1.90 -7.15
N GLN A 145 -8.65 -2.45 -7.03
CA GLN A 145 -7.47 -2.05 -7.79
C GLN A 145 -7.08 -3.11 -8.83
N ILE A 146 -6.51 -2.64 -9.92
CA ILE A 146 -5.94 -3.47 -10.95
C ILE A 146 -4.45 -3.67 -10.66
N GLY A 147 -4.01 -4.91 -10.56
CA GLY A 147 -2.60 -5.23 -10.31
C GLY A 147 -2.28 -6.69 -10.60
N HIS A 148 -0.99 -7.04 -10.68
CA HIS A 148 -0.52 -8.37 -10.99
C HIS A 148 -1.19 -8.97 -12.23
N THR A 149 -1.09 -8.26 -13.36
CA THR A 149 -1.91 -8.45 -14.56
C THR A 149 -1.08 -8.50 -15.84
N LEU A 150 -1.47 -9.38 -16.75
CA LEU A 150 -1.02 -9.42 -18.15
C LEU A 150 -2.02 -8.73 -19.09
N GLY A 151 -3.10 -8.15 -18.54
CA GLY A 151 -4.16 -7.53 -19.31
C GLY A 151 -3.66 -6.46 -20.27
N SER A 152 -4.40 -6.28 -21.35
CA SER A 152 -4.18 -5.26 -22.36
C SER A 152 -4.60 -3.86 -21.85
N TYR A 153 -4.40 -2.85 -22.68
CA TYR A 153 -4.95 -1.51 -22.46
C TYR A 153 -6.48 -1.54 -22.36
N GLU A 154 -7.13 -2.31 -23.23
CA GLU A 154 -8.58 -2.46 -23.32
C GLU A 154 -9.14 -3.16 -22.06
N ASP A 155 -8.43 -4.16 -21.52
CA ASP A 155 -8.80 -4.81 -20.24
C ASP A 155 -8.76 -3.81 -19.08
N GLY A 156 -7.76 -2.91 -19.06
CA GLY A 156 -7.66 -1.85 -18.07
C GLY A 156 -8.79 -0.84 -18.15
N VAL A 157 -9.13 -0.39 -19.37
CA VAL A 157 -10.26 0.52 -19.62
C VAL A 157 -11.58 -0.13 -19.20
N ALA A 158 -11.81 -1.39 -19.63
CA ALA A 158 -13.01 -2.13 -19.26
C ALA A 158 -13.13 -2.29 -17.73
N ALA A 159 -12.04 -2.55 -17.03
CA ALA A 159 -12.07 -2.66 -15.57
C ALA A 159 -12.46 -1.33 -14.89
N LEU A 160 -11.94 -0.19 -15.36
CA LEU A 160 -12.35 1.13 -14.88
C LEU A 160 -13.84 1.40 -15.13
N GLU A 161 -14.37 1.06 -16.30
CA GLU A 161 -15.79 1.16 -16.63
C GLU A 161 -16.67 0.26 -15.76
N HIS A 162 -16.10 -0.85 -15.25
CA HIS A 162 -16.77 -1.75 -14.30
C HIS A 162 -16.64 -1.30 -12.85
N GLY A 163 -15.94 -0.20 -12.55
CA GLY A 163 -15.85 0.39 -11.23
C GLY A 163 -14.54 0.13 -10.50
N ALA A 164 -13.49 -0.36 -11.19
CA ALA A 164 -12.16 -0.35 -10.61
C ALA A 164 -11.74 1.09 -10.27
N ALA A 165 -11.18 1.29 -9.08
CA ALA A 165 -10.95 2.61 -8.53
C ALA A 165 -9.50 3.10 -8.69
N GLY A 166 -8.57 2.20 -9.05
CA GLY A 166 -7.14 2.54 -9.17
C GLY A 166 -6.29 1.37 -9.59
N PHE A 167 -4.97 1.56 -9.45
CA PHE A 167 -3.96 0.58 -9.84
C PHE A 167 -2.99 0.36 -8.67
N THR A 168 -2.71 -0.91 -8.39
CA THR A 168 -1.78 -1.36 -7.35
C THR A 168 -0.34 -1.12 -7.82
N HIS A 169 0.53 -0.55 -6.98
CA HIS A 169 1.96 -0.30 -7.22
C HIS A 169 2.33 -0.10 -8.70
N LEU A 170 1.76 0.96 -9.30
CA LEU A 170 1.86 1.29 -10.74
C LEU A 170 3.26 1.01 -11.32
N PHE A 171 3.32 0.44 -12.51
CA PHE A 171 4.45 -0.10 -13.28
C PHE A 171 4.87 -1.52 -12.87
N ASN A 172 4.70 -1.92 -11.61
CA ASN A 172 5.20 -3.20 -11.12
C ASN A 172 4.18 -4.31 -11.38
N ALA A 173 4.66 -5.46 -11.84
CA ALA A 173 3.83 -6.63 -12.18
C ALA A 173 2.66 -6.33 -13.13
N MET A 174 2.84 -5.43 -14.11
CA MET A 174 1.87 -5.04 -15.14
C MET A 174 2.43 -5.22 -16.54
N SER A 175 1.56 -5.29 -17.56
CA SER A 175 1.97 -5.13 -18.97
C SER A 175 2.49 -3.71 -19.21
N PRO A 176 3.70 -3.56 -19.81
CA PRO A 176 4.40 -2.27 -19.89
C PRO A 176 3.79 -1.34 -20.95
N LEU A 177 4.12 -0.04 -20.84
CA LEU A 177 3.77 0.95 -21.85
C LEU A 177 4.64 0.80 -23.10
N HIS A 178 4.01 0.51 -24.22
CA HIS A 178 4.61 0.62 -25.56
C HIS A 178 3.73 1.50 -26.46
N HIS A 179 4.29 2.30 -27.35
CA HIS A 179 3.57 3.31 -28.10
C HIS A 179 2.49 2.78 -29.06
N ARG A 180 2.49 1.50 -29.42
CA ARG A 180 1.45 0.83 -30.22
C ARG A 180 0.65 -0.21 -29.43
N GLU A 181 1.15 -0.65 -28.30
CA GLU A 181 0.52 -1.60 -27.38
C GLU A 181 0.67 -1.05 -25.95
N PRO A 182 -0.17 -0.06 -25.54
CA PRO A 182 0.10 0.69 -24.32
C PRO A 182 0.02 -0.12 -23.04
N GLY A 183 -0.58 -1.31 -23.08
CA GLY A 183 -0.70 -2.20 -21.96
C GLY A 183 -1.47 -1.61 -20.77
N MET A 184 -1.41 -2.28 -19.66
CA MET A 184 -2.08 -1.86 -18.43
C MET A 184 -1.51 -0.54 -17.89
N VAL A 185 -0.19 -0.35 -17.99
CA VAL A 185 0.45 0.92 -17.61
C VAL A 185 -0.10 2.09 -18.44
N GLY A 186 -0.31 1.88 -19.75
CA GLY A 186 -0.91 2.89 -20.61
C GLY A 186 -2.34 3.23 -20.22
N ALA A 187 -3.17 2.23 -19.90
CA ALA A 187 -4.52 2.43 -19.39
C ALA A 187 -4.53 3.25 -18.09
N ALA A 188 -3.64 2.94 -17.17
CA ALA A 188 -3.48 3.69 -15.92
C ALA A 188 -3.12 5.15 -16.17
N LEU A 189 -2.08 5.40 -16.96
CA LEU A 189 -1.59 6.77 -17.24
C LEU A 189 -2.61 7.61 -18.01
N ALA A 190 -3.45 6.99 -18.85
CA ALA A 190 -4.44 7.70 -19.66
C ALA A 190 -5.76 7.98 -18.92
N HIS A 191 -6.18 7.12 -18.00
CA HIS A 191 -7.55 7.15 -17.48
C HIS A 191 -7.66 7.14 -15.96
N ALA A 192 -6.62 6.74 -15.20
CA ALA A 192 -6.73 6.61 -13.75
C ALA A 192 -6.84 7.97 -13.07
N GLN A 193 -7.77 8.08 -12.10
CA GLN A 193 -7.81 9.20 -11.16
C GLN A 193 -6.89 8.94 -9.95
N TYR A 194 -6.74 7.68 -9.56
CA TYR A 194 -5.92 7.23 -8.44
C TYR A 194 -5.04 6.07 -8.87
N ALA A 195 -3.83 6.00 -8.34
CA ALA A 195 -2.98 4.82 -8.39
C ALA A 195 -1.97 4.88 -7.23
N GLU A 196 -1.50 3.71 -6.82
CA GLU A 196 -0.37 3.57 -5.91
C GLU A 196 0.96 3.74 -6.64
N ILE A 197 1.96 4.27 -5.95
CA ILE A 197 3.33 4.27 -6.41
C ILE A 197 4.29 4.02 -5.25
N ILE A 198 5.35 3.23 -5.51
CA ILE A 198 6.46 2.96 -4.56
C ILE A 198 7.61 3.90 -4.93
N PRO A 199 7.80 5.04 -4.26
CA PRO A 199 8.83 6.02 -4.62
C PRO A 199 10.17 5.74 -3.91
N ASP A 200 10.62 4.49 -3.88
CA ASP A 200 11.91 4.08 -3.29
C ASP A 200 13.10 4.25 -4.26
N MET A 201 12.85 4.67 -5.51
CA MET A 201 13.83 4.82 -6.59
C MET A 201 14.44 3.50 -7.09
N LEU A 202 13.97 2.35 -6.57
CA LEU A 202 14.36 1.00 -7.00
C LEU A 202 13.26 0.36 -7.83
N HIS A 203 12.01 0.36 -7.33
CA HIS A 203 10.84 -0.18 -8.02
C HIS A 203 10.45 0.66 -9.22
N VAL A 204 10.57 1.98 -9.10
CA VAL A 204 10.19 2.92 -10.16
C VAL A 204 11.29 3.94 -10.36
N HIS A 205 11.81 4.02 -11.59
CA HIS A 205 12.79 5.03 -11.95
C HIS A 205 12.25 6.45 -11.75
N PRO A 206 13.04 7.41 -11.23
CA PRO A 206 12.62 8.80 -10.99
C PRO A 206 11.90 9.46 -12.17
N GLY A 207 12.34 9.19 -13.39
CA GLY A 207 11.69 9.67 -14.62
C GLY A 207 10.26 9.14 -14.80
N ALA A 208 10.03 7.86 -14.49
CA ALA A 208 8.70 7.25 -14.57
C ALA A 208 7.78 7.78 -13.47
N ILE A 209 8.30 8.01 -12.25
CA ILE A 209 7.55 8.68 -11.18
C ILE A 209 7.10 10.06 -11.64
N LYS A 210 7.96 10.85 -12.28
CA LYS A 210 7.60 12.18 -12.81
C LYS A 210 6.53 12.14 -13.91
N VAL A 211 6.49 11.08 -14.73
CA VAL A 211 5.42 10.86 -15.70
C VAL A 211 4.11 10.57 -14.99
N ALA A 212 4.10 9.63 -14.04
CA ALA A 212 2.92 9.27 -13.26
C ALA A 212 2.34 10.46 -12.48
N LEU A 213 3.20 11.28 -11.86
CA LEU A 213 2.81 12.50 -11.14
C LEU A 213 2.08 13.53 -12.04
N ARG A 214 2.42 13.59 -13.32
CA ARG A 214 1.76 14.48 -14.29
C ARG A 214 0.49 13.91 -14.87
N ALA A 215 0.45 12.58 -15.02
CA ALA A 215 -0.65 11.89 -15.69
C ALA A 215 -1.81 11.58 -14.72
N ILE A 216 -1.52 11.21 -13.45
CA ILE A 216 -2.52 10.76 -12.49
C ILE A 216 -2.72 11.82 -11.41
N PRO A 217 -3.89 12.50 -11.39
CA PRO A 217 -4.13 13.65 -10.50
C PRO A 217 -3.94 13.31 -9.02
N HIS A 218 -4.47 12.19 -8.58
CA HIS A 218 -4.47 11.75 -7.18
C HIS A 218 -3.56 10.55 -6.93
N LEU A 219 -2.41 10.49 -7.67
CA LEU A 219 -1.37 9.51 -7.38
C LEU A 219 -0.99 9.58 -5.90
N TYR A 220 -0.91 8.45 -5.20
CA TYR A 220 -0.51 8.40 -3.80
C TYR A 220 0.59 7.36 -3.56
N CYS A 221 1.41 7.63 -2.53
CA CYS A 221 2.51 6.76 -2.17
C CYS A 221 2.04 5.61 -1.30
N VAL A 222 2.67 4.48 -1.51
CA VAL A 222 2.62 3.32 -0.63
C VAL A 222 4.05 2.83 -0.39
N THR A 223 4.25 2.08 0.68
CA THR A 223 5.56 1.50 0.92
C THR A 223 5.73 0.16 0.23
N ASP A 224 4.69 -0.65 0.17
CA ASP A 224 4.83 -2.08 -0.18
C ASP A 224 5.92 -2.74 0.69
N SER A 225 5.92 -2.37 1.98
CA SER A 225 6.95 -2.72 2.95
C SER A 225 6.86 -4.17 3.38
N THR A 226 8.00 -4.77 3.66
CA THR A 226 8.14 -6.17 4.10
C THR A 226 8.61 -6.25 5.54
N ALA A 227 8.72 -7.48 6.08
CA ALA A 227 9.30 -7.74 7.40
C ALA A 227 10.69 -7.11 7.60
N ALA A 228 11.44 -6.88 6.51
CA ALA A 228 12.77 -6.29 6.53
C ALA A 228 12.78 -4.78 6.79
N THR A 229 11.62 -4.10 6.74
CA THR A 229 11.52 -2.65 6.98
C THR A 229 11.80 -2.32 8.44
N GLY A 230 12.66 -1.33 8.69
CA GLY A 230 13.13 -0.98 10.04
C GLY A 230 14.16 -1.96 10.64
N MET A 231 14.61 -2.96 9.89
CA MET A 231 15.53 -4.00 10.37
C MET A 231 16.89 -3.89 9.67
N PRO A 232 18.00 -4.44 10.22
CA PRO A 232 19.29 -4.50 9.57
C PRO A 232 19.27 -5.33 8.29
N ASP A 233 20.34 -5.29 7.49
CA ASP A 233 20.53 -6.18 6.34
C ASP A 233 20.58 -7.64 6.82
N GLY A 234 20.00 -8.55 6.03
CA GLY A 234 19.87 -9.96 6.40
C GLY A 234 18.73 -10.67 5.69
N ASP A 235 18.42 -11.87 6.19
CA ASP A 235 17.38 -12.74 5.65
C ASP A 235 16.06 -12.57 6.42
N TYR A 236 14.97 -12.46 5.68
CA TYR A 236 13.61 -12.28 6.19
C TYR A 236 12.63 -13.19 5.46
N MET A 237 11.38 -13.21 5.92
CA MET A 237 10.28 -13.87 5.24
C MET A 237 9.36 -12.83 4.60
N LEU A 238 8.87 -13.15 3.40
CA LEU A 238 7.77 -12.45 2.73
C LEU A 238 6.74 -13.53 2.37
N GLY A 239 5.67 -13.63 3.16
CA GLY A 239 4.79 -14.78 3.11
C GLY A 239 5.58 -16.08 3.25
N ARG A 240 5.57 -16.90 2.21
CA ARG A 240 6.28 -18.20 2.16
C ARG A 240 7.71 -18.12 1.59
N HIS A 241 8.11 -16.97 1.04
CA HIS A 241 9.42 -16.81 0.41
C HIS A 241 10.45 -16.30 1.40
N ARG A 242 11.67 -16.88 1.34
CA ARG A 242 12.85 -16.28 1.95
C ARG A 242 13.34 -15.16 1.02
N VAL A 243 13.55 -14.00 1.59
CA VAL A 243 14.02 -12.80 0.90
C VAL A 243 15.28 -12.27 1.60
N GLN A 244 16.14 -11.59 0.86
CA GLN A 244 17.33 -10.97 1.40
C GLN A 244 17.22 -9.46 1.30
N LYS A 245 17.38 -8.76 2.44
CA LYS A 245 17.62 -7.32 2.48
C LYS A 245 19.09 -7.05 2.27
N CYS A 246 19.42 -6.25 1.28
CA CYS A 246 20.77 -5.79 1.01
C CYS A 246 20.74 -4.46 0.27
N MET A 247 21.58 -3.50 0.68
CA MET A 247 21.72 -2.19 0.03
C MET A 247 20.38 -1.46 -0.19
N GLY A 248 19.49 -1.50 0.79
CA GLY A 248 18.19 -0.82 0.75
C GLY A 248 17.09 -1.49 -0.09
N GLY A 249 17.38 -2.60 -0.75
CA GLY A 249 16.42 -3.39 -1.51
C GLY A 249 16.15 -4.76 -0.88
N VAL A 250 15.00 -5.33 -1.14
CA VAL A 250 14.64 -6.71 -0.77
C VAL A 250 14.48 -7.53 -2.04
N ARG A 251 15.07 -8.72 -2.08
CA ARG A 251 15.10 -9.55 -3.28
C ARG A 251 14.87 -11.02 -2.97
N LEU A 252 14.23 -11.69 -3.93
CA LEU A 252 14.22 -13.15 -4.02
C LEU A 252 15.62 -13.67 -4.42
N PRO A 253 15.89 -14.99 -4.25
CA PRO A 253 17.18 -15.58 -4.64
C PRO A 253 17.54 -15.41 -6.13
N ASP A 254 16.56 -15.22 -7.00
CA ASP A 254 16.76 -14.97 -8.44
C ASP A 254 17.04 -13.49 -8.78
N GLY A 255 17.07 -12.61 -7.77
CA GLY A 255 17.31 -11.18 -7.92
C GLY A 255 16.05 -10.33 -8.13
N THR A 256 14.88 -10.93 -8.26
CA THR A 256 13.60 -10.20 -8.38
C THR A 256 13.36 -9.34 -7.14
N LEU A 257 12.98 -8.07 -7.32
CA LEU A 257 12.52 -7.22 -6.22
C LEU A 257 11.27 -7.84 -5.56
N ALA A 258 11.23 -7.79 -4.24
CA ALA A 258 10.24 -8.51 -3.44
C ALA A 258 9.70 -7.62 -2.33
N GLY A 259 8.83 -6.67 -2.70
CA GLY A 259 8.42 -5.58 -1.84
C GLY A 259 9.58 -4.65 -1.47
N SER A 260 9.38 -3.71 -0.59
CA SER A 260 10.36 -2.69 -0.25
C SER A 260 10.78 -2.69 1.22
N THR A 261 11.74 -1.82 1.55
CA THR A 261 12.05 -1.38 2.92
C THR A 261 11.74 0.09 3.13
N LEU A 262 10.97 0.67 2.22
CA LEU A 262 10.59 2.08 2.26
C LEU A 262 9.73 2.37 3.51
N THR A 263 9.90 3.56 4.05
CA THR A 263 9.02 4.15 5.07
C THR A 263 8.37 5.40 4.51
N MET A 264 7.20 5.80 5.04
CA MET A 264 6.45 6.92 4.47
C MET A 264 7.16 8.28 4.63
N ASP A 265 7.96 8.46 5.69
CA ASP A 265 8.81 9.64 5.83
C ASP A 265 9.91 9.68 4.77
N GLN A 266 10.50 8.52 4.43
CA GLN A 266 11.46 8.46 3.32
C GLN A 266 10.76 8.69 1.97
N ALA A 267 9.54 8.17 1.77
CA ALA A 267 8.74 8.45 0.59
C ALA A 267 8.50 9.97 0.42
N LEU A 268 8.14 10.68 1.50
CA LEU A 268 7.99 12.13 1.49
C LEU A 268 9.29 12.83 1.05
N ARG A 269 10.44 12.49 1.68
CA ARG A 269 11.74 13.05 1.33
C ARG A 269 12.12 12.79 -0.13
N ASN A 270 11.85 11.58 -0.61
CA ASN A 270 12.11 11.20 -2.00
C ASN A 270 11.29 12.05 -2.98
N LEU A 271 9.99 12.29 -2.69
CA LEU A 271 9.15 13.17 -3.53
C LEU A 271 9.66 14.61 -3.54
N VAL A 272 10.04 15.16 -2.39
CA VAL A 272 10.63 16.51 -2.31
C VAL A 272 11.95 16.55 -3.09
N GLY A 273 12.79 15.52 -2.97
CA GLY A 273 14.02 15.36 -3.75
C GLY A 273 13.79 15.27 -5.28
N LEU A 274 12.62 14.80 -5.72
CA LEU A 274 12.19 14.81 -7.12
C LEU A 274 11.71 16.20 -7.60
N GLY A 275 11.57 17.17 -6.70
CA GLY A 275 11.20 18.56 -6.99
C GLY A 275 9.75 18.92 -6.67
N LEU A 276 9.01 18.08 -5.93
CA LEU A 276 7.70 18.46 -5.42
C LEU A 276 7.86 19.46 -4.26
N ASP A 277 6.95 20.41 -4.14
CA ASP A 277 6.83 21.18 -2.91
C ASP A 277 6.33 20.30 -1.75
N LEU A 278 6.59 20.71 -0.52
CA LEU A 278 6.23 19.93 0.67
C LEU A 278 4.71 19.71 0.78
N ALA A 279 3.90 20.68 0.36
CA ALA A 279 2.44 20.56 0.45
C ALA A 279 1.92 19.50 -0.54
N ASP A 280 2.44 19.44 -1.77
CA ASP A 280 2.08 18.39 -2.73
C ASP A 280 2.61 17.02 -2.28
N ALA A 281 3.86 16.94 -1.85
CA ALA A 281 4.42 15.70 -1.31
C ALA A 281 3.60 15.19 -0.11
N SER A 282 3.20 16.06 0.81
CA SER A 282 2.35 15.72 1.96
C SER A 282 0.98 15.18 1.54
N ARG A 283 0.32 15.79 0.52
CA ARG A 283 -0.94 15.27 -0.01
C ARG A 283 -0.80 13.84 -0.54
N ARG A 284 0.31 13.51 -1.17
CA ARG A 284 0.55 12.18 -1.77
C ARG A 284 0.86 11.09 -0.78
N VAL A 285 1.36 11.42 0.40
CA VAL A 285 1.61 10.47 1.49
C VAL A 285 0.47 10.43 2.53
N SER A 286 -0.59 11.25 2.36
CA SER A 286 -1.67 11.35 3.35
C SER A 286 -3.04 11.54 2.71
N THR A 287 -3.37 12.77 2.26
CA THR A 287 -4.72 13.19 1.86
C THR A 287 -5.26 12.39 0.67
N ASN A 288 -4.42 12.10 -0.33
CA ASN A 288 -4.85 11.34 -1.51
C ASN A 288 -5.25 9.92 -1.14
N ALA A 289 -4.50 9.25 -0.29
CA ALA A 289 -4.82 7.91 0.24
C ALA A 289 -6.10 7.93 1.09
N ALA A 290 -6.27 8.95 1.97
CA ALA A 290 -7.49 9.14 2.73
C ALA A 290 -8.72 9.31 1.83
N ASN A 291 -8.63 10.20 0.85
CA ASN A 291 -9.72 10.45 -0.11
C ASN A 291 -10.06 9.20 -0.93
N TYR A 292 -9.04 8.44 -1.34
CA TYR A 292 -9.22 7.18 -2.03
C TYR A 292 -10.06 6.19 -1.23
N LEU A 293 -9.79 6.04 0.08
CA LEU A 293 -10.57 5.16 0.96
C LEU A 293 -11.91 5.76 1.41
N GLY A 294 -12.16 7.05 1.16
CA GLY A 294 -13.33 7.75 1.69
C GLY A 294 -13.20 8.13 3.17
N GLU A 295 -11.96 8.18 3.69
CA GLU A 295 -11.67 8.62 5.07
C GLU A 295 -11.76 10.15 5.16
N THR A 296 -12.87 10.66 5.67
CA THR A 296 -13.13 12.11 5.75
C THR A 296 -12.50 12.77 6.97
N ALA A 297 -12.22 12.00 8.02
CA ALA A 297 -11.68 12.48 9.28
C ALA A 297 -10.15 12.25 9.44
N ARG A 298 -9.46 11.71 8.43
CA ARG A 298 -8.02 11.44 8.45
C ARG A 298 -7.32 12.06 7.25
N GLY A 299 -5.99 12.11 7.27
CA GLY A 299 -5.16 12.65 6.18
C GLY A 299 -5.31 14.16 5.97
N ARG A 300 -5.74 14.89 6.99
CA ARG A 300 -5.96 16.34 6.96
C ARG A 300 -5.84 16.97 8.35
N LEU A 301 -5.40 18.22 8.40
CA LEU A 301 -5.42 19.05 9.61
C LEU A 301 -6.61 20.00 9.50
N ALA A 302 -7.75 19.60 10.07
CA ALA A 302 -8.99 20.38 10.01
C ALA A 302 -9.82 20.15 11.28
N PRO A 303 -10.64 21.13 11.69
CA PRO A 303 -11.60 20.93 12.79
C PRO A 303 -12.48 19.70 12.55
N GLY A 304 -12.61 18.84 13.56
CA GLY A 304 -13.37 17.58 13.49
C GLY A 304 -12.63 16.39 12.91
N ALA A 305 -11.42 16.57 12.38
CA ALA A 305 -10.53 15.46 12.01
C ALA A 305 -9.81 14.90 13.25
N PHE A 306 -9.36 13.64 13.15
CA PHE A 306 -8.46 13.07 14.14
C PHE A 306 -7.16 13.89 14.20
N ALA A 307 -6.59 14.00 15.40
CA ALA A 307 -5.30 14.65 15.59
C ALA A 307 -4.16 13.69 15.20
N ASP A 308 -4.15 13.31 13.92
CA ASP A 308 -3.12 12.52 13.26
C ASP A 308 -2.14 13.50 12.60
N MET A 309 -0.95 13.68 13.17
CA MET A 309 0.01 14.71 12.77
C MET A 309 1.44 14.20 12.80
N VAL A 310 2.24 14.71 11.88
CA VAL A 310 3.70 14.56 11.89
C VAL A 310 4.33 15.94 12.00
N VAL A 311 5.22 16.11 12.98
CA VAL A 311 6.06 17.30 13.13
C VAL A 311 7.42 17.02 12.53
N LEU A 312 7.81 17.82 11.55
CA LEU A 312 9.09 17.70 10.85
C LEU A 312 10.00 18.90 11.12
N GLY A 313 11.29 18.64 11.24
CA GLY A 313 12.31 19.69 11.16
C GLY A 313 12.42 20.26 9.74
N ARG A 314 13.24 21.32 9.59
CA ARG A 314 13.57 21.90 8.28
C ARG A 314 14.29 20.92 7.35
N ASP A 315 14.95 19.94 7.89
CA ASP A 315 15.61 18.82 7.21
C ASP A 315 14.63 17.69 6.82
N LEU A 316 13.35 17.87 7.09
CA LEU A 316 12.27 16.90 6.90
C LEU A 316 12.42 15.61 7.73
N MET A 317 13.22 15.64 8.79
CA MET A 317 13.30 14.54 9.75
C MET A 317 12.17 14.67 10.79
N ILE A 318 11.62 13.50 11.18
CA ILE A 318 10.52 13.44 12.15
C ILE A 318 11.02 13.89 13.54
N LYS A 319 10.28 14.80 14.17
CA LYS A 319 10.49 15.25 15.56
C LYS A 319 9.43 14.72 16.50
N ALA A 320 8.20 14.57 16.02
CA ALA A 320 7.08 13.99 16.76
C ALA A 320 6.02 13.42 15.83
N VAL A 321 5.33 12.39 16.29
CA VAL A 321 4.16 11.81 15.62
C VAL A 321 3.02 11.77 16.64
N TYR A 322 1.84 12.19 16.21
CA TYR A 322 0.61 12.11 17.01
C TYR A 322 -0.40 11.25 16.27
N ILE A 323 -0.98 10.28 16.97
CA ILE A 323 -1.96 9.35 16.43
C ILE A 323 -3.21 9.43 17.31
N GLU A 324 -4.31 9.91 16.72
CA GLU A 324 -5.56 10.15 17.45
C GLU A 324 -5.35 11.05 18.70
N GLY A 325 -4.39 11.98 18.63
CA GLY A 325 -4.03 12.89 19.72
C GLY A 325 -2.98 12.37 20.72
N GLU A 326 -2.61 11.10 20.64
CA GLU A 326 -1.57 10.50 21.46
C GLU A 326 -0.19 10.64 20.79
N MET A 327 0.80 11.09 21.53
CA MET A 327 2.18 11.17 21.03
C MET A 327 2.78 9.76 20.95
N CYS A 328 3.34 9.42 19.79
CA CYS A 328 4.08 8.18 19.58
C CYS A 328 5.47 8.28 20.22
N ASP A 329 5.92 7.21 20.88
CA ASP A 329 7.30 7.08 21.34
C ASP A 329 8.20 6.76 20.13
N LEU A 330 9.20 7.61 19.90
CA LEU A 330 10.18 7.49 18.82
C LEU A 330 11.50 6.87 19.29
N THR A 331 11.66 6.53 20.58
CA THR A 331 12.83 5.82 21.07
C THR A 331 12.84 4.42 20.45
N ASP A 332 13.94 4.00 19.85
CA ASP A 332 14.11 2.75 19.06
C ASP A 332 13.71 2.86 17.56
N ALA A 333 13.68 4.07 16.97
CA ALA A 333 13.49 4.25 15.52
C ALA A 333 14.83 4.27 14.78
#